data_0af468190c68c33208a8f9749dc5a7f6
#
_entry.id   0af468190c68c33208a8f9749dc5a7f6
#
_cell.length_a   1.000
_cell.length_b   1.000
_cell.length_c   1.000
_cell.angle_alpha   90.00
_cell.angle_beta   90.00
_cell.angle_gamma   90.00
#
_symmetry.space_group_name_H-M   'P 1'
#
loop_
_entity.id
_entity.type
_entity.pdbx_description
1 polymer ?
#
loop_
_entity_poly.entity_id
_entity_poly.type
_entity_poly.pdbx_seq_one_letter_code
_entity_poly.pdbx_strand_id
1 'polypeptide(L)'
;RALARTLDLESILSDLRSLDLVEPNGPLRLTSLGRVLLTDPEMLAAQFPALDQMFVVQGDQTVVSPPGLDPELRSRLEAIAVLTSDSSVRVYRLDPSKIASELSGTETASTIIDFLSEHSSVPLPPSIDQLIHDTERQRAGLTIASAATIVTASDVLGLAAAVRVKAAALTLIAPTVAISSLTSARVTA
;
A
#
# COMPACT_ATOMS: atom_id res chain seq x y z
N ARG A 1 -28.23 32.01 -5.69
CA ARG A 1 -27.14 32.67 -6.44
C ARG A 1 -26.21 31.61 -6.98
N ALA A 2 -26.41 31.20 -8.24
CA ALA A 2 -25.51 30.32 -8.97
C ALA A 2 -24.22 31.10 -9.25
N LEU A 3 -23.10 30.58 -8.76
CA LEU A 3 -21.76 31.00 -9.16
C LEU A 3 -21.59 30.59 -10.62
N ALA A 4 -21.76 31.55 -11.57
CA ALA A 4 -21.30 31.40 -12.93
C ALA A 4 -19.78 31.32 -12.89
N ARG A 5 -19.22 30.09 -12.90
CA ARG A 5 -17.81 29.88 -13.19
C ARG A 5 -17.58 30.35 -14.61
N THR A 6 -16.86 31.44 -14.78
CA THR A 6 -16.34 31.85 -16.08
C THR A 6 -15.43 30.73 -16.55
N LEU A 7 -15.90 29.97 -17.55
CA LEU A 7 -15.07 28.91 -18.15
C LEU A 7 -13.95 29.61 -18.91
N ASP A 8 -12.72 29.38 -18.52
CA ASP A 8 -11.57 29.83 -19.29
C ASP A 8 -11.40 28.92 -20.51
N LEU A 9 -11.94 29.39 -21.62
CA LEU A 9 -11.92 28.67 -22.90
C LEU A 9 -10.51 28.39 -23.40
N GLU A 10 -9.55 29.29 -23.14
CA GLU A 10 -8.16 29.09 -23.55
C GLU A 10 -7.49 27.96 -22.77
N SER A 11 -7.72 27.90 -21.45
CA SER A 11 -7.26 26.80 -20.62
C SER A 11 -7.86 25.45 -21.07
N ILE A 12 -9.17 25.40 -21.28
CA ILE A 12 -9.85 24.18 -21.75
C ILE A 12 -9.31 23.74 -23.11
N LEU A 13 -9.11 24.67 -24.05
CA LEU A 13 -8.54 24.33 -25.36
C LEU A 13 -7.10 23.87 -25.28
N SER A 14 -6.31 24.44 -24.36
CA SER A 14 -4.95 23.98 -24.08
C SER A 14 -4.94 22.54 -23.56
N ASP A 15 -5.83 22.24 -22.63
CA ASP A 15 -5.98 20.89 -22.07
C ASP A 15 -6.42 19.88 -23.13
N LEU A 16 -7.43 20.23 -23.94
CA LEU A 16 -7.90 19.38 -25.04
C LEU A 16 -6.82 19.11 -26.10
N ARG A 17 -5.94 20.09 -26.36
CA ARG A 17 -4.79 19.91 -27.26
C ARG A 17 -3.72 19.04 -26.64
N SER A 18 -3.43 19.21 -25.35
CA SER A 18 -2.44 18.39 -24.63
C SER A 18 -2.85 16.92 -24.55
N LEU A 19 -4.15 16.65 -24.54
CA LEU A 19 -4.74 15.31 -24.59
C LEU A 19 -4.92 14.76 -26.02
N ASP A 20 -4.46 15.47 -27.03
CA ASP A 20 -4.63 15.14 -28.45
C ASP A 20 -6.09 14.92 -28.89
N LEU A 21 -7.03 15.59 -28.24
CA LEU A 21 -8.46 15.53 -28.59
C LEU A 21 -8.84 16.54 -29.66
N VAL A 22 -8.07 17.62 -29.80
CA VAL A 22 -8.26 18.71 -30.76
C VAL A 22 -6.95 18.97 -31.49
N GLU A 23 -7.03 19.26 -32.78
CA GLU A 23 -5.88 19.59 -33.63
C GLU A 23 -5.06 20.75 -33.03
N PRO A 24 -3.71 20.64 -33.00
CA PRO A 24 -2.88 21.66 -32.34
C PRO A 24 -2.90 23.01 -33.01
N ASN A 25 -3.14 23.06 -34.34
CA ASN A 25 -3.10 24.27 -35.13
C ASN A 25 -4.33 24.40 -36.06
N GLY A 26 -4.73 25.63 -36.34
CA GLY A 26 -5.83 25.93 -37.29
C GLY A 26 -7.19 26.06 -36.62
N PRO A 27 -8.30 25.96 -37.41
CA PRO A 27 -9.65 26.00 -36.85
C PRO A 27 -9.90 24.83 -35.91
N LEU A 28 -10.79 25.03 -34.95
CA LEU A 28 -11.14 24.00 -33.96
C LEU A 28 -11.69 22.75 -34.64
N ARG A 29 -10.92 21.69 -34.68
CA ARG A 29 -11.25 20.37 -35.23
C ARG A 29 -10.88 19.28 -34.26
N LEU A 30 -11.73 18.26 -34.19
CA LEU A 30 -11.42 17.05 -33.42
C LEU A 30 -10.40 16.19 -34.16
N THR A 31 -9.43 15.66 -33.44
CA THR A 31 -8.57 14.56 -33.91
C THR A 31 -9.37 13.28 -34.13
N SER A 32 -8.74 12.22 -34.61
CA SER A 32 -9.35 10.88 -34.65
C SER A 32 -9.74 10.40 -33.25
N LEU A 33 -8.88 10.61 -32.26
CA LEU A 33 -9.11 10.29 -30.87
C LEU A 33 -10.28 11.07 -30.28
N GLY A 34 -10.31 12.39 -30.49
CA GLY A 34 -11.43 13.25 -30.03
C GLY A 34 -12.77 12.87 -30.64
N ARG A 35 -12.79 12.43 -31.91
CA ARG A 35 -14.01 11.93 -32.53
C ARG A 35 -14.49 10.62 -31.92
N VAL A 36 -13.61 9.65 -31.75
CA VAL A 36 -13.96 8.35 -31.12
C VAL A 36 -14.48 8.56 -29.71
N LEU A 37 -13.84 9.43 -28.92
CA LEU A 37 -14.29 9.72 -27.55
C LEU A 37 -15.73 10.25 -27.49
N LEU A 38 -16.15 11.08 -28.49
CA LEU A 38 -17.49 11.66 -28.53
C LEU A 38 -18.54 10.78 -29.18
N THR A 39 -18.16 9.92 -30.11
CA THR A 39 -19.12 9.12 -30.89
C THR A 39 -19.23 7.67 -30.43
N ASP A 40 -18.14 7.08 -29.99
CA ASP A 40 -18.08 5.68 -29.57
C ASP A 40 -16.96 5.49 -28.54
N PRO A 41 -17.21 5.84 -27.27
CA PRO A 41 -16.21 5.73 -26.21
C PRO A 41 -15.79 4.29 -25.94
N GLU A 42 -16.59 3.27 -26.32
CA GLU A 42 -16.22 1.86 -26.16
C GLU A 42 -15.08 1.47 -27.12
N MET A 43 -15.03 2.09 -28.29
CA MET A 43 -13.92 1.93 -29.24
C MET A 43 -12.64 2.65 -28.80
N LEU A 44 -12.70 3.46 -27.75
CA LEU A 44 -11.54 4.20 -27.25
C LEU A 44 -10.43 3.26 -26.78
N ALA A 45 -10.79 2.17 -26.11
CA ALA A 45 -9.86 1.15 -25.64
C ALA A 45 -8.99 0.55 -26.77
N ALA A 46 -9.55 0.46 -27.99
CA ALA A 46 -8.83 -0.04 -29.17
C ALA A 46 -7.77 0.96 -29.72
N GLN A 47 -7.83 2.22 -29.32
CA GLN A 47 -6.87 3.26 -29.72
C GLN A 47 -5.62 3.29 -28.87
N PHE A 48 -5.65 2.65 -27.69
CA PHE A 48 -4.53 2.58 -26.78
C PHE A 48 -3.90 1.18 -26.79
N PRO A 49 -2.58 1.09 -26.58
CA PRO A 49 -1.93 -0.21 -26.41
C PRO A 49 -2.52 -0.90 -25.17
N ALA A 50 -2.59 -2.23 -25.23
CA ALA A 50 -2.99 -3.02 -24.07
C ALA A 50 -2.01 -2.73 -22.91
N LEU A 51 -2.58 -2.58 -21.69
CA LEU A 51 -1.78 -2.40 -20.49
C LEU A 51 -1.02 -3.69 -20.17
N ASP A 52 0.22 -3.54 -19.74
CA ASP A 52 1.02 -4.65 -19.28
C ASP A 52 0.48 -5.17 -17.93
N GLN A 53 0.32 -6.48 -17.83
CA GLN A 53 -0.18 -7.14 -16.60
C GLN A 53 0.94 -7.85 -15.83
N MET A 54 2.18 -7.76 -16.32
CA MET A 54 3.30 -8.52 -15.80
C MET A 54 4.51 -7.62 -15.53
N PHE A 55 5.27 -8.00 -14.52
CA PHE A 55 6.59 -7.46 -14.16
C PHE A 55 7.57 -8.60 -13.90
N VAL A 56 8.82 -8.30 -13.59
CA VAL A 56 9.86 -9.29 -13.25
C VAL A 56 10.30 -9.06 -11.82
N VAL A 57 10.15 -10.08 -10.96
CA VAL A 57 10.67 -10.06 -9.59
C VAL A 57 12.02 -10.74 -9.55
N GLN A 58 13.05 -10.06 -9.02
CA GLN A 58 14.41 -10.55 -8.92
C GLN A 58 14.78 -10.93 -7.48
N GLY A 59 15.74 -11.84 -7.34
CA GLY A 59 16.15 -12.36 -6.02
C GLY A 59 16.86 -11.36 -5.11
N ASP A 60 17.29 -10.21 -5.64
CA ASP A 60 17.89 -9.09 -4.92
C ASP A 60 16.87 -8.06 -4.39
N GLN A 61 15.59 -8.44 -4.37
CA GLN A 61 14.45 -7.62 -3.93
C GLN A 61 14.08 -6.49 -4.91
N THR A 62 14.57 -6.53 -6.15
CA THR A 62 14.15 -5.59 -7.18
C THR A 62 12.98 -6.14 -7.99
N VAL A 63 12.11 -5.23 -8.45
CA VAL A 63 11.01 -5.52 -9.35
C VAL A 63 11.16 -4.61 -10.56
N VAL A 64 11.31 -5.20 -11.74
CA VAL A 64 11.41 -4.48 -13.01
C VAL A 64 10.06 -4.50 -13.70
N SER A 65 9.51 -3.34 -13.96
CA SER A 65 8.19 -3.14 -14.53
C SER A 65 8.28 -2.40 -15.87
N PRO A 66 7.49 -2.79 -16.88
CA PRO A 66 7.34 -1.99 -18.08
C PRO A 66 6.67 -0.63 -17.75
N PRO A 67 6.88 0.40 -18.58
CA PRO A 67 6.28 1.71 -18.37
C PRO A 67 4.75 1.70 -18.51
N GLY A 68 4.21 0.76 -19.30
CA GLY A 68 2.79 0.54 -19.55
C GLY A 68 2.08 -0.38 -18.55
N LEU A 69 2.70 -0.67 -17.38
CA LEU A 69 2.05 -1.49 -16.35
C LEU A 69 0.69 -0.91 -15.96
N ASP A 70 -0.30 -1.78 -15.81
CA ASP A 70 -1.64 -1.44 -15.35
C ASP A 70 -1.58 -0.54 -14.10
N PRO A 71 -2.34 0.57 -14.06
CA PRO A 71 -2.31 1.52 -12.93
C PRO A 71 -2.69 0.91 -11.59
N GLU A 72 -3.59 -0.08 -11.55
CA GLU A 72 -3.99 -0.76 -10.29
C GLU A 72 -2.85 -1.64 -9.79
N LEU A 73 -2.23 -2.42 -10.69
CA LEU A 73 -1.06 -3.22 -10.35
C LEU A 73 0.11 -2.37 -9.91
N ARG A 74 0.32 -1.22 -10.57
CA ARG A 74 1.35 -0.25 -10.19
C ARG A 74 1.11 0.29 -8.79
N SER A 75 -0.11 0.74 -8.50
CA SER A 75 -0.48 1.26 -7.19
C SER A 75 -0.24 0.23 -6.09
N ARG A 76 -0.61 -1.03 -6.35
CA ARG A 76 -0.40 -2.13 -5.40
C ARG A 76 1.08 -2.46 -5.22
N LEU A 77 1.88 -2.40 -6.30
CA LEU A 77 3.34 -2.57 -6.20
C LEU A 77 3.98 -1.42 -5.41
N GLU A 78 3.56 -0.18 -5.63
CA GLU A 78 4.05 1.01 -4.92
C GLU A 78 3.67 1.02 -3.44
N ALA A 79 2.65 0.29 -3.03
CA ALA A 79 2.29 0.10 -1.62
C ALA A 79 3.33 -0.75 -0.86
N ILE A 80 4.03 -1.69 -1.53
CA ILE A 80 5.01 -2.60 -0.92
C ILE A 80 6.46 -2.33 -1.35
N ALA A 81 6.69 -1.43 -2.32
CA ALA A 81 8.00 -1.16 -2.89
C ALA A 81 8.24 0.35 -3.07
N VAL A 82 9.51 0.73 -3.26
CA VAL A 82 9.95 2.09 -3.53
C VAL A 82 10.51 2.15 -4.95
N LEU A 83 10.06 3.14 -5.73
CA LEU A 83 10.60 3.41 -7.06
C LEU A 83 12.05 3.91 -6.93
N THR A 84 12.98 3.21 -7.55
CA THR A 84 14.42 3.53 -7.53
C THR A 84 14.92 4.10 -8.86
N SER A 85 14.24 3.76 -9.96
CA SER A 85 14.56 4.29 -11.29
C SER A 85 13.30 4.35 -12.15
N ASP A 86 13.13 5.47 -12.88
CA ASP A 86 12.06 5.67 -13.86
C ASP A 86 12.69 6.12 -15.19
N SER A 87 12.95 5.17 -16.08
CA SER A 87 13.52 5.42 -17.39
C SER A 87 12.74 4.66 -18.46
N SER A 88 13.39 3.90 -19.34
CA SER A 88 12.72 3.03 -20.32
C SER A 88 11.97 1.86 -19.65
N VAL A 89 12.39 1.47 -18.47
CA VAL A 89 11.69 0.55 -17.54
C VAL A 89 11.69 1.18 -16.16
N ARG A 90 10.70 0.83 -15.35
CA ARG A 90 10.65 1.22 -13.95
C ARG A 90 11.26 0.15 -13.08
N VAL A 91 12.13 0.56 -12.17
CA VAL A 91 12.76 -0.35 -11.21
C VAL A 91 12.29 0.05 -9.82
N TYR A 92 11.66 -0.89 -9.13
CA TYR A 92 11.23 -0.78 -7.75
C TYR A 92 12.12 -1.67 -6.87
N ARG A 93 12.25 -1.30 -5.62
CA ARG A 93 12.85 -2.15 -4.59
C ARG A 93 11.80 -2.44 -3.53
N LEU A 94 11.58 -3.71 -3.21
CA LEU A 94 10.71 -4.11 -2.11
C LEU A 94 11.23 -3.52 -0.79
N ASP A 95 10.33 -2.91 -0.02
CA ASP A 95 10.67 -2.21 1.23
C ASP A 95 10.00 -2.91 2.41
N PRO A 96 10.78 -3.50 3.33
CA PRO A 96 10.21 -4.18 4.50
C PRO A 96 9.29 -3.30 5.35
N SER A 97 9.56 -1.99 5.43
CA SER A 97 8.73 -1.06 6.21
C SER A 97 7.35 -0.86 5.56
N LYS A 98 7.29 -0.77 4.23
CA LYS A 98 6.05 -0.69 3.48
C LYS A 98 5.28 -2.01 3.56
N ILE A 99 5.95 -3.15 3.38
CA ILE A 99 5.36 -4.48 3.54
C ILE A 99 4.77 -4.62 4.95
N ALA A 100 5.50 -4.21 6.00
CA ALA A 100 5.00 -4.23 7.38
C ALA A 100 3.77 -3.33 7.58
N SER A 101 3.70 -2.20 6.87
CA SER A 101 2.54 -1.31 6.89
C SER A 101 1.31 -1.97 6.28
N GLU A 102 1.44 -2.59 5.09
CA GLU A 102 0.35 -3.32 4.43
C GLU A 102 -0.13 -4.51 5.27
N LEU A 103 0.79 -5.28 5.85
CA LEU A 103 0.47 -6.35 6.79
C LEU A 103 -0.23 -5.85 8.06
N SER A 104 -0.16 -4.55 8.38
CA SER A 104 -0.88 -3.94 9.52
C SER A 104 -2.33 -3.61 9.20
N GLY A 105 -2.69 -3.59 7.92
CA GLY A 105 -4.04 -3.40 7.41
C GLY A 105 -4.79 -4.72 7.25
N THR A 106 -5.31 -4.94 6.05
CA THR A 106 -6.10 -6.12 5.67
C THR A 106 -5.30 -7.18 4.93
N GLU A 107 -4.07 -6.85 4.48
CA GLU A 107 -3.21 -7.75 3.73
C GLU A 107 -2.52 -8.77 4.66
N THR A 108 -2.28 -9.96 4.12
CA THR A 108 -1.52 -11.04 4.76
C THR A 108 -0.26 -11.33 3.96
N ALA A 109 0.71 -12.03 4.54
CA ALA A 109 1.89 -12.47 3.79
C ALA A 109 1.50 -13.26 2.53
N SER A 110 0.52 -14.16 2.65
CA SER A 110 0.03 -14.95 1.51
C SER A 110 -0.53 -14.07 0.40
N THR A 111 -1.35 -13.05 0.69
CA THR A 111 -1.95 -12.19 -0.35
C THR A 111 -0.90 -11.35 -1.08
N ILE A 112 0.18 -10.94 -0.40
CA ILE A 112 1.30 -10.24 -1.02
C ILE A 112 2.11 -11.19 -1.91
N ILE A 113 2.39 -12.42 -1.44
CA ILE A 113 3.11 -13.45 -2.20
C ILE A 113 2.31 -13.86 -3.43
N ASP A 114 1.01 -14.09 -3.28
CA ASP A 114 0.10 -14.44 -4.39
C ASP A 114 0.09 -13.35 -5.44
N PHE A 115 -0.03 -12.08 -5.03
CA PHE A 115 0.05 -10.93 -5.94
C PHE A 115 1.37 -10.89 -6.72
N LEU A 116 2.51 -11.04 -6.04
CA LEU A 116 3.81 -11.02 -6.70
C LEU A 116 3.99 -12.23 -7.64
N SER A 117 3.49 -13.40 -7.26
CA SER A 117 3.57 -14.63 -8.05
C SER A 117 2.68 -14.60 -9.28
N GLU A 118 1.46 -14.08 -9.15
CA GLU A 118 0.47 -14.00 -10.24
C GLU A 118 0.93 -13.04 -11.34
N HIS A 119 1.55 -11.93 -10.96
CA HIS A 119 1.96 -10.88 -11.90
C HIS A 119 3.46 -10.90 -12.22
N SER A 120 4.23 -11.87 -11.71
CA SER A 120 5.62 -12.06 -12.11
C SER A 120 5.71 -12.95 -13.35
N SER A 121 6.41 -12.49 -14.39
CA SER A 121 6.68 -13.27 -15.60
C SER A 121 7.71 -14.40 -15.38
N VAL A 122 8.33 -14.44 -14.19
CA VAL A 122 9.26 -15.49 -13.76
C VAL A 122 8.81 -16.05 -12.40
N PRO A 123 9.17 -17.30 -12.06
CA PRO A 123 8.87 -17.84 -10.73
C PRO A 123 9.40 -16.94 -9.62
N LEU A 124 8.61 -16.75 -8.57
CA LEU A 124 9.00 -15.90 -7.45
C LEU A 124 10.24 -16.49 -6.74
N PRO A 125 11.34 -15.72 -6.59
CA PRO A 125 12.53 -16.19 -5.91
C PRO A 125 12.24 -16.50 -4.42
N PRO A 126 12.78 -17.62 -3.86
CA PRO A 126 12.55 -17.98 -2.45
C PRO A 126 12.99 -16.90 -1.44
N SER A 127 13.96 -16.06 -1.82
CA SER A 127 14.42 -14.94 -0.99
C SER A 127 13.34 -13.88 -0.75
N ILE A 128 12.40 -13.71 -1.70
CA ILE A 128 11.28 -12.77 -1.60
C ILE A 128 10.20 -13.32 -0.68
N ASP A 129 9.86 -14.60 -0.84
CA ASP A 129 8.95 -15.31 0.05
C ASP A 129 9.45 -15.23 1.51
N GLN A 130 10.73 -15.51 1.72
CA GLN A 130 11.37 -15.41 3.02
C GLN A 130 11.34 -13.98 3.58
N LEU A 131 11.62 -12.96 2.77
CA LEU A 131 11.57 -11.55 3.18
C LEU A 131 10.19 -11.17 3.72
N ILE A 132 9.12 -11.56 3.02
CA ILE A 132 7.74 -11.23 3.40
C ILE A 132 7.36 -11.92 4.71
N HIS A 133 7.66 -13.22 4.85
CA HIS A 133 7.40 -13.97 6.07
C HIS A 133 8.25 -13.49 7.25
N ASP A 134 9.50 -13.09 7.03
CA ASP A 134 10.36 -12.51 8.08
C ASP A 134 9.79 -11.18 8.55
N THR A 135 9.30 -10.34 7.63
CA THR A 135 8.65 -9.07 7.96
C THR A 135 7.38 -9.29 8.78
N GLU A 136 6.56 -10.27 8.40
CA GLU A 136 5.36 -10.65 9.16
C GLU A 136 5.71 -11.12 10.58
N ARG A 137 6.72 -11.98 10.73
CA ARG A 137 7.17 -12.48 12.03
C ARG A 137 7.73 -11.37 12.93
N GLN A 138 8.52 -10.47 12.37
CA GLN A 138 9.06 -9.32 13.11
C GLN A 138 7.95 -8.39 13.60
N ARG A 139 6.92 -8.18 12.78
CA ARG A 139 5.76 -7.40 13.14
C ARG A 139 4.92 -8.05 14.25
N ALA A 140 4.74 -9.37 14.21
CA ALA A 140 3.98 -10.10 15.22
C ALA A 140 4.57 -9.98 16.65
N GLY A 141 5.84 -9.54 16.76
CA GLY A 141 6.47 -9.21 18.02
C GLY A 141 6.08 -7.84 18.62
N LEU A 142 5.38 -6.98 17.87
CA LEU A 142 4.93 -5.65 18.33
C LEU A 142 3.43 -5.69 18.63
N THR A 143 3.07 -5.69 19.91
CA THR A 143 1.69 -5.53 20.37
C THR A 143 1.52 -4.12 20.91
N ILE A 144 0.66 -3.30 20.27
CA ILE A 144 0.24 -2.01 20.79
C ILE A 144 -1.03 -2.23 21.61
N ALA A 145 -0.93 -2.03 22.92
CA ALA A 145 -2.08 -2.11 23.83
C ALA A 145 -2.27 -0.77 24.54
N SER A 146 -3.51 -0.32 24.64
CA SER A 146 -3.86 0.82 25.48
C SER A 146 -3.89 0.36 26.94
N ALA A 147 -3.06 0.94 27.78
CA ALA A 147 -3.03 0.65 29.21
C ALA A 147 -3.34 1.92 30.02
N ALA A 148 -4.29 1.79 30.95
CA ALA A 148 -4.60 2.87 31.90
C ALA A 148 -3.64 2.86 33.09
N THR A 149 -3.05 1.71 33.42
CA THR A 149 -2.12 1.55 34.53
C THR A 149 -1.00 0.57 34.15
N ILE A 150 0.24 0.95 34.49
CA ILE A 150 1.41 0.06 34.39
C ILE A 150 1.79 -0.32 35.83
N VAL A 151 1.95 -1.61 36.09
CA VAL A 151 2.39 -2.14 37.36
C VAL A 151 3.77 -2.76 37.19
N THR A 152 4.73 -2.27 37.97
CA THR A 152 6.10 -2.81 38.06
C THR A 152 6.32 -3.46 39.40
N ALA A 153 6.94 -4.62 39.41
CA ALA A 153 7.32 -5.32 40.65
C ALA A 153 8.82 -5.53 40.69
N SER A 154 9.39 -5.50 41.87
CA SER A 154 10.78 -5.87 42.12
C SER A 154 11.00 -7.40 42.10
N ASP A 155 9.92 -8.17 42.19
CA ASP A 155 9.92 -9.63 42.29
C ASP A 155 8.92 -10.25 41.27
N VAL A 156 9.40 -11.23 40.54
CA VAL A 156 8.63 -11.98 39.53
C VAL A 156 7.47 -12.76 40.13
N LEU A 157 7.71 -13.38 41.31
CA LEU A 157 6.69 -14.21 41.96
C LEU A 157 5.55 -13.40 42.51
N GLY A 158 5.83 -12.22 43.06
CA GLY A 158 4.82 -11.27 43.54
C GLY A 158 3.91 -10.77 42.41
N LEU A 159 4.48 -10.42 41.25
CA LEU A 159 3.71 -10.01 40.10
C LEU A 159 2.88 -11.17 39.52
N ALA A 160 3.44 -12.34 39.41
CA ALA A 160 2.74 -13.54 38.94
C ALA A 160 1.53 -13.91 39.83
N ALA A 161 1.66 -13.69 41.15
CA ALA A 161 0.54 -13.86 42.08
C ALA A 161 -0.54 -12.77 41.87
N ALA A 162 -0.12 -11.51 41.69
CA ALA A 162 -1.05 -10.39 41.46
C ALA A 162 -1.84 -10.54 40.12
N VAL A 163 -1.22 -11.05 39.07
CA VAL A 163 -1.88 -11.32 37.76
C VAL A 163 -3.01 -12.35 37.89
N ARG A 164 -2.93 -13.29 38.86
CA ARG A 164 -3.99 -14.27 39.11
C ARG A 164 -5.25 -13.66 39.73
N VAL A 165 -5.14 -12.46 40.27
CA VAL A 165 -6.28 -11.73 40.85
C VAL A 165 -7.10 -11.12 39.71
N LYS A 166 -8.21 -11.76 39.35
CA LYS A 166 -9.06 -11.33 38.24
C LYS A 166 -9.59 -9.89 38.38
N ALA A 167 -9.77 -9.39 39.61
CA ALA A 167 -10.28 -8.06 39.88
C ALA A 167 -9.36 -6.93 39.38
N ALA A 168 -8.06 -7.15 39.32
CA ALA A 168 -7.07 -6.17 38.87
C ALA A 168 -6.90 -6.11 37.35
N ALA A 169 -7.49 -7.06 36.59
CA ALA A 169 -7.40 -7.16 35.13
C ALA A 169 -5.97 -6.93 34.58
N LEU A 170 -4.99 -7.57 35.23
CA LEU A 170 -3.57 -7.45 34.90
C LEU A 170 -3.20 -8.42 33.78
N THR A 171 -2.49 -7.89 32.77
CA THR A 171 -1.86 -8.67 31.70
C THR A 171 -0.36 -8.53 31.80
N LEU A 172 0.35 -9.65 31.97
CA LEU A 172 1.82 -9.68 32.06
C LEU A 172 2.41 -9.38 30.66
N ILE A 173 3.31 -8.38 30.58
CA ILE A 173 4.04 -8.03 29.36
C ILE A 173 5.56 -8.30 29.48
N ALA A 174 6.08 -8.36 30.70
CA ALA A 174 7.44 -8.77 31.00
C ALA A 174 7.47 -9.42 32.39
N PRO A 175 8.54 -10.17 32.77
CA PRO A 175 8.60 -10.86 34.04
C PRO A 175 8.28 -10.01 35.29
N THR A 176 8.58 -8.72 35.22
CA THR A 176 8.37 -7.73 36.30
C THR A 176 7.43 -6.59 35.95
N VAL A 177 6.75 -6.66 34.76
CA VAL A 177 5.89 -5.58 34.27
C VAL A 177 4.56 -6.15 33.80
N ALA A 178 3.46 -5.60 34.29
CA ALA A 178 2.10 -5.89 33.82
C ALA A 178 1.36 -4.59 33.50
N ILE A 179 0.34 -4.71 32.65
CA ILE A 179 -0.56 -3.60 32.31
C ILE A 179 -2.00 -3.94 32.69
N SER A 180 -2.78 -2.88 32.96
CA SER A 180 -4.21 -3.00 33.20
C SER A 180 -4.98 -1.95 32.42
N SER A 181 -6.19 -2.31 31.97
CA SER A 181 -7.15 -1.37 31.42
C SER A 181 -7.89 -0.56 32.51
N LEU A 182 -7.72 -0.94 33.78
CA LEU A 182 -8.30 -0.24 34.93
C LEU A 182 -7.41 0.90 35.40
N THR A 183 -8.02 1.92 35.98
CA THR A 183 -7.27 3.02 36.61
C THR A 183 -6.51 2.54 37.86
N SER A 184 -5.42 3.25 38.23
CA SER A 184 -4.58 2.87 39.38
C SER A 184 -5.36 2.70 40.69
N ALA A 185 -6.36 3.54 40.93
CA ALA A 185 -7.22 3.42 42.10
C ALA A 185 -8.04 2.11 42.15
N ARG A 186 -8.37 1.52 41.03
CA ARG A 186 -9.09 0.22 40.94
C ARG A 186 -8.18 -1.00 40.96
N VAL A 187 -6.92 -0.81 40.63
CA VAL A 187 -5.91 -1.88 40.66
C VAL A 187 -5.41 -2.11 42.07
N THR A 188 -5.41 -1.07 42.93
CA THR A 188 -4.96 -1.09 44.33
C THR A 188 -6.06 -1.37 45.35
N ALA A 189 -7.31 -1.42 44.91
CA ALA A 189 -8.46 -1.75 45.79
C ALA A 189 -8.71 -3.27 45.83
#